data_11ff008537b0b24ff2e3ae9d2eb02370
#
_entry.id   11ff008537b0b24ff2e3ae9d2eb02370
#
_cell.length_a   1.000
_cell.length_b   1.000
_cell.length_c   1.000
_cell.angle_alpha   90.00
_cell.angle_beta   90.00
_cell.angle_gamma   90.00
#
_symmetry.space_group_name_H-M   'P 1'
#
loop_
_entity.id
_entity.type
_entity.pdbx_description
1 polymer ?
#
loop_
_entity_poly.entity_id
_entity_poly.type
_entity_poly.pdbx_seq_one_letter_code
_entity_poly.pdbx_strand_id
1 'polypeptide(L)'
;MGAFPAGPAHQCTVDDLHGAKFVRDLYDKVGAPVGTRFTVPILWDKKTGRIVSNESAEIIRDLNACFNEFAENPTLDLYPEALRSEIDAVNEWIYHGINNGVYKCGFAVSQSAYDEAVTELFHALDKVEAILSTQRFVAGNVFTEADVRLFPTLVRGGGQ
;
A
#
# COMPACT_ATOMS: atom_id res chain seq x y z
N MET A 1 1.81 -19.14 0.34
CA MET A 1 2.93 -18.80 -0.57
C MET A 1 2.34 -18.42 -1.92
N GLY A 2 2.40 -17.13 -2.29
CA GLY A 2 1.81 -16.67 -3.54
C GLY A 2 2.66 -17.06 -4.74
N ALA A 3 2.15 -17.95 -5.58
CA ALA A 3 2.65 -18.12 -6.93
C ALA A 3 2.17 -16.93 -7.78
N PHE A 4 2.92 -16.55 -8.81
CA PHE A 4 2.42 -15.68 -9.86
C PHE A 4 1.54 -16.52 -10.79
N PRO A 5 0.21 -16.60 -10.59
CA PRO A 5 -0.65 -17.38 -11.47
C PRO A 5 -0.74 -16.65 -12.81
N ALA A 6 -0.20 -17.27 -13.86
CA ALA A 6 -0.36 -16.76 -15.22
C ALA A 6 -1.74 -17.12 -15.77
N GLY A 7 -2.44 -16.13 -16.34
CA GLY A 7 -3.66 -16.36 -17.09
C GLY A 7 -4.68 -15.24 -16.97
N PRO A 8 -5.62 -15.12 -17.93
CA PRO A 8 -6.59 -14.02 -17.99
C PRO A 8 -7.55 -13.99 -16.78
N ALA A 9 -7.73 -15.09 -16.07
CA ALA A 9 -8.58 -15.17 -14.88
C ALA A 9 -7.97 -14.50 -13.64
N HIS A 10 -6.65 -14.25 -13.62
CA HIS A 10 -5.95 -13.75 -12.43
C HIS A 10 -5.36 -12.35 -12.59
N GLN A 11 -5.50 -11.72 -13.76
CA GLN A 11 -4.92 -10.40 -14.07
C GLN A 11 -3.41 -10.31 -13.74
N CYS A 12 -2.71 -11.44 -13.73
CA CYS A 12 -1.29 -11.55 -13.43
C CYS A 12 -0.52 -11.88 -14.70
N THR A 13 0.63 -11.25 -14.86
CA THR A 13 1.60 -11.57 -15.93
C THR A 13 2.67 -12.50 -15.37
N VAL A 14 3.31 -13.27 -16.25
CA VAL A 14 4.54 -13.97 -15.90
C VAL A 14 5.66 -12.95 -15.66
N ASP A 15 6.63 -13.32 -14.83
CA ASP A 15 7.86 -12.52 -14.69
C ASP A 15 8.77 -12.74 -15.93
N ASP A 16 8.65 -11.85 -16.91
CA ASP A 16 9.45 -11.92 -18.13
C ASP A 16 10.93 -11.54 -17.91
N LEU A 17 11.23 -10.91 -16.77
CA LEU A 17 12.58 -10.42 -16.48
C LEU A 17 13.47 -11.51 -15.87
N HIS A 18 12.94 -12.33 -14.96
CA HIS A 18 13.70 -13.32 -14.21
C HIS A 18 13.14 -14.74 -14.31
N GLY A 19 11.92 -14.89 -14.86
CA GLY A 19 11.21 -16.18 -14.89
C GLY A 19 10.85 -16.68 -13.48
N ALA A 20 10.76 -15.78 -12.49
CA ALA A 20 10.41 -16.12 -11.13
C ALA A 20 8.97 -16.67 -11.05
N LYS A 21 8.80 -17.77 -10.34
CA LYS A 21 7.48 -18.39 -10.12
C LYS A 21 6.83 -17.89 -8.83
N PHE A 22 7.64 -17.47 -7.86
CA PHE A 22 7.21 -17.01 -6.55
C PHE A 22 7.91 -15.71 -6.19
N VAL A 23 7.26 -14.89 -5.40
CA VAL A 23 7.86 -13.64 -4.85
C VAL A 23 9.18 -13.93 -4.14
N ARG A 24 9.27 -15.08 -3.42
CA ARG A 24 10.49 -15.50 -2.74
C ARG A 24 11.69 -15.59 -3.68
N ASP A 25 11.49 -16.05 -4.91
CA ASP A 25 12.59 -16.26 -5.87
C ASP A 25 13.34 -14.93 -6.18
N LEU A 26 12.61 -13.79 -6.10
CA LEU A 26 13.21 -12.45 -6.24
C LEU A 26 14.07 -12.07 -5.03
N TYR A 27 13.61 -12.39 -3.82
CA TYR A 27 14.38 -12.16 -2.60
C TYR A 27 15.62 -13.06 -2.52
N ASP A 28 15.48 -14.33 -2.88
CA ASP A 28 16.60 -15.28 -2.94
C ASP A 28 17.66 -14.82 -3.96
N LYS A 29 17.21 -14.24 -5.09
CA LYS A 29 18.08 -13.71 -6.14
C LYS A 29 18.99 -12.57 -5.65
N VAL A 30 18.52 -11.74 -4.74
CA VAL A 30 19.31 -10.65 -4.13
C VAL A 30 20.05 -11.08 -2.86
N GLY A 31 19.99 -12.34 -2.49
CA GLY A 31 20.67 -12.86 -1.30
C GLY A 31 20.03 -12.38 0.01
N ALA A 32 18.72 -12.26 0.05
CA ALA A 32 18.02 -11.83 1.27
C ALA A 32 18.35 -12.74 2.47
N PRO A 33 18.55 -12.20 3.68
CA PRO A 33 18.88 -12.99 4.86
C PRO A 33 17.85 -14.07 5.17
N VAL A 34 18.32 -15.15 5.82
CA VAL A 34 17.43 -16.20 6.33
C VAL A 34 16.43 -15.59 7.31
N GLY A 35 15.14 -15.91 7.13
CA GLY A 35 14.06 -15.36 7.96
C GLY A 35 13.43 -14.09 7.40
N THR A 36 13.91 -13.57 6.25
CA THR A 36 13.26 -12.45 5.56
C THR A 36 11.80 -12.79 5.24
N ARG A 37 10.90 -11.84 5.52
CA ARG A 37 9.50 -11.92 5.06
C ARG A 37 9.42 -11.49 3.61
N PHE A 38 8.87 -12.37 2.77
CA PHE A 38 8.69 -12.12 1.35
C PHE A 38 7.39 -11.36 1.12
N THR A 39 7.48 -10.04 1.11
CA THR A 39 6.33 -9.13 0.98
C THR A 39 6.26 -8.51 -0.41
N VAL A 40 5.10 -7.96 -0.74
CA VAL A 40 4.82 -7.11 -1.90
C VAL A 40 4.21 -5.80 -1.40
N PRO A 41 4.40 -4.70 -2.14
CA PRO A 41 5.06 -4.56 -3.46
C PRO A 41 6.58 -4.71 -3.40
N ILE A 42 7.21 -4.80 -4.59
CA ILE A 42 8.66 -4.75 -4.76
C ILE A 42 8.98 -3.74 -5.85
N LEU A 43 9.76 -2.71 -5.55
CA LEU A 43 10.38 -1.84 -6.53
C LEU A 43 11.74 -2.45 -6.90
N TRP A 44 11.90 -2.83 -8.17
CA TRP A 44 13.08 -3.50 -8.68
C TRP A 44 13.89 -2.61 -9.61
N ASP A 45 15.18 -2.46 -9.36
CA ASP A 45 16.11 -1.81 -10.30
C ASP A 45 16.67 -2.86 -11.28
N LYS A 46 16.23 -2.76 -12.54
CA LYS A 46 16.67 -3.67 -13.62
C LYS A 46 18.15 -3.54 -13.93
N LYS A 47 18.74 -2.34 -13.77
CA LYS A 47 20.14 -2.07 -14.12
C LYS A 47 21.10 -2.67 -13.10
N THR A 48 20.79 -2.53 -11.83
CA THR A 48 21.64 -3.06 -10.74
C THR A 48 21.22 -4.47 -10.31
N GLY A 49 20.06 -4.95 -10.73
CA GLY A 49 19.50 -6.26 -10.37
C GLY A 49 19.19 -6.38 -8.89
N ARG A 50 18.65 -5.32 -8.28
CA ARG A 50 18.39 -5.25 -6.84
C ARG A 50 16.96 -4.80 -6.52
N ILE A 51 16.48 -5.21 -5.34
CA ILE A 51 15.32 -4.62 -4.71
C ILE A 51 15.72 -3.25 -4.16
N VAL A 52 15.03 -2.19 -4.60
CA VAL A 52 15.20 -0.82 -4.12
C VAL A 52 14.43 -0.63 -2.81
N SER A 53 13.13 -0.97 -2.83
CA SER A 53 12.27 -0.96 -1.65
C SER A 53 11.15 -2.01 -1.80
N ASN A 54 10.65 -2.48 -0.67
CA ASN A 54 9.42 -3.29 -0.57
C ASN A 54 8.40 -2.66 0.39
N GLU A 55 8.63 -1.41 0.77
CA GLU A 55 7.72 -0.62 1.60
C GLU A 55 6.84 0.27 0.73
N SER A 56 5.53 -0.02 0.68
CA SER A 56 4.59 0.71 -0.17
C SER A 56 4.59 2.22 0.08
N ALA A 57 4.77 2.64 1.33
CA ALA A 57 4.82 4.05 1.71
C ALA A 57 6.04 4.79 1.12
N GLU A 58 7.20 4.12 1.05
CA GLU A 58 8.41 4.66 0.41
C GLU A 58 8.26 4.68 -1.10
N ILE A 59 7.80 3.57 -1.68
CA ILE A 59 7.61 3.43 -3.14
C ILE A 59 6.69 4.52 -3.70
N ILE A 60 5.59 4.85 -3.01
CA ILE A 60 4.69 5.93 -3.42
C ILE A 60 5.45 7.28 -3.47
N ARG A 61 6.26 7.58 -2.46
CA ARG A 61 7.05 8.82 -2.38
C ARG A 61 8.16 8.86 -3.42
N ASP A 62 8.83 7.74 -3.65
CA ASP A 62 9.84 7.63 -4.71
C ASP A 62 9.22 7.88 -6.08
N LEU A 63 8.05 7.29 -6.36
CA LEU A 63 7.31 7.50 -7.62
C LEU A 63 6.85 8.96 -7.77
N ASN A 64 6.48 9.63 -6.67
CA ASN A 64 6.06 11.02 -6.69
C ASN A 64 7.21 12.01 -6.93
N ALA A 65 8.44 11.69 -6.48
CA ALA A 65 9.54 12.65 -6.44
C ALA A 65 10.72 12.31 -7.38
N CYS A 66 11.05 11.01 -7.53
CA CYS A 66 12.31 10.61 -8.18
C CYS A 66 12.20 10.38 -9.68
N PHE A 67 10.99 10.35 -10.25
CA PHE A 67 10.73 10.02 -11.65
C PHE A 67 10.12 11.16 -12.46
N ASN A 68 10.12 12.39 -11.94
CA ASN A 68 9.47 13.54 -12.56
C ASN A 68 10.01 13.89 -13.96
N GLU A 69 11.27 13.58 -14.25
CA GLU A 69 11.84 13.77 -15.60
C GLU A 69 11.18 12.90 -16.68
N PHE A 70 10.51 11.80 -16.27
CA PHE A 70 9.79 10.87 -17.15
C PHE A 70 8.27 11.02 -17.08
N ALA A 71 7.76 11.87 -16.19
CA ALA A 71 6.33 12.01 -15.96
C ALA A 71 5.68 12.91 -17.01
N GLU A 72 4.47 12.54 -17.45
CA GLU A 72 3.63 13.40 -18.31
C GLU A 72 3.25 14.71 -17.59
N ASN A 73 3.07 14.65 -16.27
CA ASN A 73 2.78 15.82 -15.44
C ASN A 73 3.82 15.94 -14.31
N PRO A 74 5.01 16.50 -14.59
CA PRO A 74 6.08 16.58 -13.59
C PRO A 74 5.81 17.56 -12.46
N THR A 75 4.75 18.37 -12.55
CA THR A 75 4.33 19.32 -11.52
C THR A 75 3.33 18.74 -10.53
N LEU A 76 2.81 17.53 -10.78
CA LEU A 76 1.95 16.83 -9.85
C LEU A 76 2.76 16.41 -8.64
N ASP A 77 2.39 16.91 -7.47
CA ASP A 77 2.97 16.54 -6.19
C ASP A 77 1.87 16.09 -5.22
N LEU A 78 1.89 14.81 -4.88
CA LEU A 78 0.92 14.20 -3.94
C LEU A 78 1.37 14.28 -2.48
N TYR A 79 2.57 14.83 -2.23
CA TYR A 79 3.13 15.04 -0.90
C TYR A 79 3.76 16.43 -0.76
N PRO A 80 2.99 17.50 -1.05
CA PRO A 80 3.50 18.87 -1.08
C PRO A 80 3.95 19.32 0.32
N GLU A 81 5.05 20.05 0.37
CA GLU A 81 5.72 20.45 1.63
C GLU A 81 4.78 21.08 2.65
N ALA A 82 3.90 21.97 2.18
CA ALA A 82 2.94 22.67 3.04
C ALA A 82 1.92 21.75 3.74
N LEU A 83 1.67 20.54 3.22
CA LEU A 83 0.68 19.60 3.74
C LEU A 83 1.31 18.35 4.38
N ARG A 84 2.63 18.21 4.39
CA ARG A 84 3.31 16.98 4.87
C ARG A 84 2.91 16.59 6.27
N SER A 85 2.88 17.55 7.20
CA SER A 85 2.50 17.30 8.60
C SER A 85 1.09 16.75 8.72
N GLU A 86 0.14 17.29 7.94
CA GLU A 86 -1.25 16.85 7.94
C GLU A 86 -1.39 15.47 7.28
N ILE A 87 -0.73 15.27 6.13
CA ILE A 87 -0.69 14.01 5.41
C ILE A 87 -0.11 12.90 6.28
N ASP A 88 1.01 13.16 6.96
CA ASP A 88 1.66 12.17 7.82
C ASP A 88 0.78 11.80 9.03
N ALA A 89 0.16 12.81 9.66
CA ALA A 89 -0.77 12.58 10.76
C ALA A 89 -2.00 11.75 10.33
N VAL A 90 -2.53 12.01 9.15
CA VAL A 90 -3.65 11.24 8.57
C VAL A 90 -3.20 9.82 8.23
N ASN A 91 -2.06 9.67 7.58
CA ASN A 91 -1.51 8.37 7.19
C ASN A 91 -1.25 7.45 8.37
N GLU A 92 -0.82 7.98 9.51
CA GLU A 92 -0.53 7.20 10.71
C GLU A 92 -1.78 6.46 11.22
N TRP A 93 -2.88 7.18 11.48
CA TRP A 93 -4.07 6.53 12.02
C TRP A 93 -4.83 5.70 10.96
N ILE A 94 -4.80 6.09 9.67
CA ILE A 94 -5.34 5.28 8.56
C ILE A 94 -4.59 3.96 8.47
N TYR A 95 -3.25 3.99 8.55
CA TYR A 95 -2.44 2.78 8.49
C TYR A 95 -2.79 1.81 9.61
N HIS A 96 -2.86 2.28 10.85
CA HIS A 96 -3.12 1.43 12.00
C HIS A 96 -4.59 0.99 12.11
N GLY A 97 -5.53 1.89 11.86
CA GLY A 97 -6.95 1.64 12.04
C GLY A 97 -7.62 0.99 10.84
N ILE A 98 -7.18 1.28 9.61
CA ILE A 98 -7.84 0.82 8.40
C ILE A 98 -6.95 -0.15 7.61
N ASN A 99 -5.77 0.27 7.13
CA ASN A 99 -4.96 -0.58 6.27
C ASN A 99 -4.53 -1.87 6.98
N ASN A 100 -4.05 -1.77 8.23
CA ASN A 100 -3.76 -2.92 9.08
C ASN A 100 -5.01 -3.48 9.78
N GLY A 101 -6.03 -2.65 10.02
CA GLY A 101 -7.28 -3.05 10.65
C GLY A 101 -7.94 -4.23 9.93
N VAL A 102 -8.04 -4.17 8.60
CA VAL A 102 -8.61 -5.28 7.79
C VAL A 102 -7.80 -6.57 7.92
N TYR A 103 -6.48 -6.48 8.05
CA TYR A 103 -5.63 -7.66 8.28
C TYR A 103 -5.81 -8.21 9.69
N LYS A 104 -5.94 -7.36 10.71
CA LYS A 104 -6.25 -7.81 12.09
C LYS A 104 -7.57 -8.59 12.13
N CYS A 105 -8.60 -8.10 11.44
CA CYS A 105 -9.86 -8.83 11.30
C CYS A 105 -9.68 -10.17 10.59
N GLY A 106 -9.01 -10.17 9.43
CA GLY A 106 -8.84 -11.37 8.59
C GLY A 106 -7.96 -12.45 9.20
N PHE A 107 -7.04 -12.10 10.09
CA PHE A 107 -6.13 -13.02 10.78
C PHE A 107 -6.49 -13.28 12.24
N ALA A 108 -7.63 -12.79 12.72
CA ALA A 108 -8.10 -13.04 14.08
C ALA A 108 -8.28 -14.55 14.33
N VAL A 109 -7.70 -15.04 15.41
CA VAL A 109 -7.71 -16.47 15.77
C VAL A 109 -8.81 -16.83 16.76
N SER A 110 -9.56 -15.83 17.23
CA SER A 110 -10.70 -16.02 18.14
C SER A 110 -11.79 -14.99 17.83
N GLN A 111 -13.03 -15.31 18.22
CA GLN A 111 -14.16 -14.39 18.07
C GLN A 111 -13.92 -13.06 18.81
N SER A 112 -13.41 -13.13 20.03
CA SER A 112 -13.11 -11.93 20.81
C SER A 112 -12.08 -11.01 20.11
N ALA A 113 -11.01 -11.58 19.55
CA ALA A 113 -10.01 -10.81 18.81
C ALA A 113 -10.59 -10.20 17.51
N TYR A 114 -11.50 -10.92 16.86
CA TYR A 114 -12.22 -10.39 15.70
C TYR A 114 -13.14 -9.23 16.10
N ASP A 115 -13.94 -9.39 17.15
CA ASP A 115 -14.91 -8.38 17.60
C ASP A 115 -14.20 -7.08 18.02
N GLU A 116 -13.05 -7.18 18.68
CA GLU A 116 -12.19 -6.03 19.00
C GLU A 116 -11.66 -5.36 17.73
N ALA A 117 -11.05 -6.14 16.83
CA ALA A 117 -10.45 -5.61 15.61
C ALA A 117 -11.48 -4.96 14.68
N VAL A 118 -12.67 -5.57 14.52
CA VAL A 118 -13.71 -5.03 13.65
C VAL A 118 -14.32 -3.74 14.25
N THR A 119 -14.44 -3.66 15.57
CA THR A 119 -14.90 -2.44 16.24
C THR A 119 -13.92 -1.28 16.02
N GLU A 120 -12.61 -1.52 16.19
CA GLU A 120 -11.58 -0.52 15.90
C GLU A 120 -11.59 -0.07 14.44
N LEU A 121 -11.74 -1.02 13.51
CA LEU A 121 -11.81 -0.74 12.08
C LEU A 121 -13.00 0.17 11.74
N PHE A 122 -14.20 -0.16 12.22
CA PHE A 122 -15.39 0.65 11.95
C PHE A 122 -15.30 2.04 12.59
N HIS A 123 -14.74 2.19 13.79
CA HIS A 123 -14.48 3.51 14.37
C HIS A 123 -13.54 4.36 13.48
N ALA A 124 -12.52 3.73 12.88
CA ALA A 124 -11.64 4.44 11.96
C ALA A 124 -12.33 4.79 10.63
N LEU A 125 -13.22 3.94 10.13
CA LEU A 125 -14.04 4.23 8.94
C LEU A 125 -15.05 5.35 9.22
N ASP A 126 -15.71 5.38 10.37
CA ASP A 126 -16.61 6.45 10.79
C ASP A 126 -15.87 7.80 10.86
N LYS A 127 -14.60 7.77 11.31
CA LYS A 127 -13.74 8.96 11.30
C LYS A 127 -13.47 9.44 9.87
N VAL A 128 -13.21 8.55 8.92
CA VAL A 128 -13.07 8.91 7.49
C VAL A 128 -14.36 9.54 6.98
N GLU A 129 -15.51 8.91 7.24
CA GLU A 129 -16.83 9.42 6.83
C GLU A 129 -17.08 10.83 7.38
N ALA A 130 -16.78 11.07 8.66
CA ALA A 130 -16.92 12.38 9.28
C ALA A 130 -16.04 13.44 8.60
N ILE A 131 -14.79 13.09 8.25
CA ILE A 131 -13.88 13.98 7.53
C ILE A 131 -14.44 14.29 6.13
N LEU A 132 -14.79 13.26 5.37
CA LEU A 132 -15.26 13.40 3.98
C LEU A 132 -16.65 14.02 3.88
N SER A 133 -17.43 14.08 4.96
CA SER A 133 -18.69 14.83 5.00
C SER A 133 -18.51 16.35 4.95
N THR A 134 -17.32 16.85 5.30
CA THR A 134 -17.01 18.28 5.39
C THR A 134 -15.98 18.75 4.38
N GLN A 135 -15.18 17.82 3.83
CA GLN A 135 -14.14 18.13 2.85
C GLN A 135 -14.03 17.01 1.81
N ARG A 136 -13.41 17.31 0.68
CA ARG A 136 -13.37 16.37 -0.46
C ARG A 136 -12.37 15.24 -0.31
N PHE A 137 -11.26 15.49 0.37
CA PHE A 137 -10.14 14.54 0.51
C PHE A 137 -9.74 14.40 1.98
N VAL A 138 -9.10 13.30 2.36
CA VAL A 138 -8.82 13.00 3.77
C VAL A 138 -7.81 13.94 4.43
N ALA A 139 -6.94 14.59 3.63
CA ALA A 139 -5.99 15.60 4.08
C ALA A 139 -6.35 17.01 3.52
N GLY A 140 -7.61 17.40 3.61
CA GLY A 140 -8.08 18.74 3.20
C GLY A 140 -8.73 18.80 1.82
N ASN A 141 -8.43 19.86 1.06
CA ASN A 141 -9.12 20.13 -0.20
C ASN A 141 -8.32 19.73 -1.44
N VAL A 142 -7.17 19.10 -1.27
CA VAL A 142 -6.27 18.67 -2.34
C VAL A 142 -6.08 17.17 -2.27
N PHE A 143 -6.14 16.50 -3.43
CA PHE A 143 -5.85 15.07 -3.53
C PHE A 143 -4.38 14.81 -3.22
N THR A 144 -4.11 13.89 -2.28
CA THR A 144 -2.77 13.61 -1.76
C THR A 144 -2.47 12.11 -1.68
N GLU A 145 -1.25 11.74 -1.30
CA GLU A 145 -0.89 10.35 -1.05
C GLU A 145 -1.76 9.70 0.03
N ALA A 146 -2.36 10.46 0.95
CA ALA A 146 -3.25 9.92 1.98
C ALA A 146 -4.50 9.27 1.36
N ASP A 147 -5.06 9.90 0.33
CA ASP A 147 -6.20 9.35 -0.42
C ASP A 147 -5.77 8.12 -1.23
N VAL A 148 -4.59 8.16 -1.84
CA VAL A 148 -4.01 7.01 -2.57
C VAL A 148 -3.81 5.80 -1.66
N ARG A 149 -3.37 6.01 -0.42
CA ARG A 149 -3.12 4.93 0.55
C ARG A 149 -4.41 4.34 1.14
N LEU A 150 -5.42 5.17 1.31
CA LEU A 150 -6.73 4.75 1.82
C LEU A 150 -7.52 3.94 0.79
N PHE A 151 -7.59 4.42 -0.44
CA PHE A 151 -8.48 3.92 -1.51
C PHE A 151 -8.41 2.41 -1.76
N PRO A 152 -7.23 1.76 -1.90
CA PRO A 152 -7.16 0.33 -2.16
C PRO A 152 -7.79 -0.54 -1.07
N THR A 153 -7.72 -0.10 0.18
CA THR A 153 -8.31 -0.84 1.31
C THR A 153 -9.83 -0.71 1.29
N LEU A 154 -10.37 0.48 1.00
CA LEU A 154 -11.82 0.69 0.89
C LEU A 154 -12.43 -0.15 -0.24
N VAL A 155 -11.79 -0.16 -1.43
CA VAL A 155 -12.29 -0.92 -2.57
C VAL A 155 -12.26 -2.43 -2.33
N ARG A 156 -11.23 -2.94 -1.65
CA ARG A 156 -11.13 -4.36 -1.32
C ARG A 156 -12.08 -4.79 -0.19
N GLY A 157 -12.30 -3.90 0.79
CA GLY A 157 -13.19 -4.18 1.91
C GLY A 157 -14.69 -4.11 1.56
N GLY A 158 -15.07 -3.37 0.52
CA GLY A 158 -16.46 -3.23 0.07
C GLY A 158 -16.97 -4.35 -0.85
N GLY A 159 -16.17 -5.33 -1.18
CA GLY A 159 -16.46 -6.39 -2.16
C GLY A 159 -16.73 -7.78 -1.57
N GLN A 160 -17.02 -7.91 -0.26
CA GLN A 160 -17.39 -9.18 0.36
C GLN A 160 -18.75 -9.09 1.04
#